data_5b25472d57aac45d343552a6425435a5
#
_entry.id   5b25472d57aac45d343552a6425435a5
#
_cell.length_a   1.000
_cell.length_b   1.000
_cell.length_c   1.000
_cell.angle_alpha   90.00
_cell.angle_beta   90.00
_cell.angle_gamma   90.00
#
_symmetry.space_group_name_H-M   'P 1'
#
loop_
_entity.id
_entity.type
_entity.pdbx_description
1 polymer ?
#
loop_
_entity_poly.entity_id
_entity_poly.type
_entity_poly.pdbx_seq_one_letter_code
_entity_poly.pdbx_strand_id
1 'polypeptide(L)'
;MKRRKVRTAVLGLMALLMWSGSMAAEEIYLHGDTNIPMILNTGGIDNDGNTGVFMDLTSISVEDLFKNGLAVKVNFFKLEKGVSTVSTAHFRMTEDGGAWIAMEDGWHTVNEGAARAESEAVRLIREEMGKEECRDKYMGQITALWERKIKAAET
;
A
#
# COMPACT_ATOMS: atom_id res chain seq x y z
N MET A 1 25.27 5.45 3.75
CA MET A 1 24.60 5.65 3.26
C MET A 1 23.89 5.60 3.13
N LYS A 2 23.53 4.85 2.73
CA LYS A 2 22.65 4.72 2.29
C LYS A 2 21.92 4.25 1.88
N ARG A 3 21.43 3.56 1.53
CA ARG A 3 20.65 3.14 0.86
C ARG A 3 19.83 2.52 0.39
N ARG A 4 19.48 1.78 -0.04
CA ARG A 4 18.62 1.43 -0.88
C ARG A 4 18.00 0.48 -0.73
N LYS A 5 17.63 0.09 -1.01
CA LYS A 5 17.04 -0.42 -1.29
C LYS A 5 16.29 -0.82 -1.61
N VAL A 6 16.20 -1.36 -1.84
CA VAL A 6 15.64 -1.31 -2.33
C VAL A 6 15.00 -1.43 -2.36
N ARG A 7 15.01 -1.76 -2.65
CA ARG A 7 14.44 -1.51 -3.04
C ARG A 7 14.31 -1.69 -3.66
N THR A 8 14.42 -2.21 -3.62
CA THR A 8 14.41 -2.03 -4.18
C THR A 8 14.29 -2.37 -4.39
N ALA A 9 14.34 -3.02 -4.53
CA ALA A 9 14.27 -2.91 -4.94
C ALA A 9 14.11 -2.93 -5.04
N VAL A 10 14.20 -3.39 -5.29
CA VAL A 10 14.20 -2.87 -5.65
C VAL A 10 14.48 -2.83 -5.76
N LEU A 11 14.62 -3.58 -5.86
CA LEU A 11 15.00 -3.20 -6.22
C LEU A 11 15.49 -3.28 -6.16
N GLY A 12 15.84 -4.13 -6.02
CA GLY A 12 16.24 -3.90 -6.24
C GLY A 12 16.87 -3.96 -6.07
N LEU A 13 17.14 -4.52 -6.36
CA LEU A 13 17.79 -4.22 -6.53
C LEU A 13 18.18 -3.97 -6.25
N MET A 14 18.37 -4.36 -6.38
CA MET A 14 18.76 -3.90 -6.44
C MET A 14 19.25 -3.90 -6.18
N ALA A 15 19.46 -4.43 -6.16
CA ALA A 15 19.87 -4.09 -6.22
C ALA A 15 20.41 -4.28 -6.07
N LEU A 16 20.70 -4.67 -6.14
CA LEU A 16 21.22 -4.45 -6.30
C LEU A 16 21.49 -4.47 -5.93
N LEU A 17 21.69 -4.89 -5.85
CA LEU A 17 22.07 -4.50 -5.84
C LEU A 17 22.31 -4.54 -5.36
N MET A 18 22.44 -4.83 -5.22
CA MET A 18 22.71 -4.53 -5.05
C MET A 18 23.00 -4.33 -4.37
N TRP A 19 23.31 -4.93 -4.02
CA TRP A 19 23.82 -4.45 -3.51
C TRP A 19 23.64 -4.54 -2.58
N SER A 20 23.67 -4.71 -1.81
CA SER A 20 23.53 -4.43 -0.97
C SER A 20 23.69 -3.78 -0.32
N GLY A 21 23.52 -3.87 -0.08
CA GLY A 21 23.70 -2.96 0.51
C GLY A 21 23.37 -2.31 1.07
N SER A 22 23.40 -2.37 1.55
CA SER A 22 22.61 -1.52 1.92
C SER A 22 22.48 -0.15 1.61
N MET A 23 22.19 0.18 0.69
CA MET A 23 21.72 1.50 0.44
C MET A 23 20.23 1.53 0.46
N ALA A 24 19.70 2.37 1.28
CA ALA A 24 18.28 2.65 1.19
C ALA A 24 18.02 3.28 -0.17
N ALA A 25 17.08 2.73 -0.91
CA ALA A 25 16.65 3.34 -2.15
C ALA A 25 16.04 4.70 -1.85
N GLU A 26 16.33 5.68 -2.68
CA GLU A 26 15.71 6.99 -2.58
C GLU A 26 14.22 6.85 -2.83
N GLU A 27 13.39 7.42 -1.97
CA GLU A 27 11.94 7.31 -2.13
C GLU A 27 11.47 8.20 -3.28
N ILE A 28 10.61 7.65 -4.09
CA ILE A 28 10.03 8.35 -5.25
C ILE A 28 8.56 8.60 -4.96
N TYR A 29 8.12 9.83 -5.21
CA TYR A 29 6.73 10.24 -4.99
C TYR A 29 6.15 10.79 -6.28
N LEU A 30 4.87 10.57 -6.51
CA LEU A 30 4.21 11.05 -7.72
C LEU A 30 4.17 12.58 -7.68
N HIS A 31 4.84 13.21 -8.64
CA HIS A 31 4.96 14.67 -8.74
C HIS A 31 5.45 15.30 -7.43
N GLY A 32 6.27 14.58 -6.67
CA GLY A 32 6.82 15.09 -5.42
C GLY A 32 5.84 15.10 -4.24
N ASP A 33 4.65 14.56 -4.41
CA ASP A 33 3.65 14.52 -3.34
C ASP A 33 3.96 13.35 -2.39
N THR A 34 4.39 13.69 -1.16
CA THR A 34 4.80 12.67 -0.19
C THR A 34 3.65 11.78 0.26
N ASN A 35 2.41 12.12 -0.06
CA ASN A 35 1.26 11.26 0.21
C ASN A 35 1.05 10.21 -0.87
N ILE A 36 1.84 10.24 -1.96
CA ILE A 36 1.67 9.32 -3.07
C ILE A 36 3.01 8.67 -3.41
N PRO A 37 3.50 7.77 -2.53
CA PRO A 37 4.77 7.09 -2.77
C PRO A 37 4.68 6.03 -3.85
N MET A 38 5.80 5.79 -4.51
CA MET A 38 5.94 4.68 -5.44
C MET A 38 6.01 3.38 -4.66
N ILE A 39 5.18 2.41 -5.04
CA ILE A 39 5.17 1.09 -4.40
C ILE A 39 5.78 0.01 -5.29
N LEU A 40 5.97 0.30 -6.57
CA LEU A 40 6.65 -0.62 -7.48
C LEU A 40 7.31 0.19 -8.59
N ASN A 41 8.61 0.01 -8.72
CA ASN A 41 9.38 0.65 -9.78
C ASN A 41 9.41 -0.27 -11.01
N THR A 42 8.73 0.13 -12.07
CA THR A 42 8.72 -0.60 -13.34
C THR A 42 9.57 0.10 -14.40
N GLY A 43 10.22 1.21 -14.06
CA GLY A 43 11.00 2.02 -14.98
C GLY A 43 12.51 1.77 -14.91
N GLY A 44 12.94 0.91 -14.00
CA GLY A 44 14.35 0.57 -13.89
C GLY A 44 15.15 1.57 -13.09
N ILE A 45 16.48 1.41 -13.16
CA ILE A 45 17.41 2.16 -12.33
C ILE A 45 17.43 3.67 -12.66
N ASP A 46 17.15 4.01 -13.91
CA ASP A 46 17.16 5.41 -14.37
C ASP A 46 15.79 6.06 -14.30
N ASN A 47 14.88 5.47 -13.52
CA ASN A 47 13.53 5.97 -13.39
C ASN A 47 13.52 7.32 -12.68
N ASP A 48 13.00 8.33 -13.38
CA ASP A 48 12.89 9.70 -12.85
C ASP A 48 11.51 9.96 -12.21
N GLY A 49 10.72 8.90 -11.98
CA GLY A 49 9.38 9.03 -11.42
C GLY A 49 8.27 9.01 -12.47
N ASN A 50 8.61 8.76 -13.73
CA ASN A 50 7.63 8.75 -14.81
C ASN A 50 7.02 7.39 -15.08
N THR A 51 7.49 6.34 -14.41
CA THR A 51 7.02 4.98 -14.66
C THR A 51 7.02 4.19 -13.37
N GLY A 52 5.88 3.62 -13.03
CA GLY A 52 5.76 2.82 -11.82
C GLY A 52 4.34 2.75 -11.33
N VAL A 53 4.16 2.10 -10.17
CA VAL A 53 2.89 2.05 -9.47
C VAL A 53 3.03 2.85 -8.19
N PHE A 54 2.08 3.72 -7.95
CA PHE A 54 2.04 4.61 -6.79
C PHE A 54 0.78 4.35 -5.99
N MET A 55 0.80 4.67 -4.71
CA MET A 55 -0.36 4.50 -3.84
C MET A 55 -0.68 5.83 -3.16
N ASP A 56 -1.96 6.21 -3.19
CA ASP A 56 -2.40 7.43 -2.52
C ASP A 56 -2.74 7.11 -1.06
N LEU A 57 -1.84 7.51 -0.15
CA LEU A 57 -2.02 7.26 1.29
C LEU A 57 -3.28 7.93 1.82
N THR A 58 -3.70 9.05 1.24
CA THR A 58 -4.88 9.77 1.72
C THR A 58 -6.18 9.06 1.33
N SER A 59 -6.12 8.12 0.39
CA SER A 59 -7.29 7.40 -0.09
C SER A 59 -7.58 6.13 0.73
N ILE A 60 -6.72 5.77 1.68
CA ILE A 60 -6.94 4.59 2.52
C ILE A 60 -8.24 4.78 3.29
N SER A 61 -9.12 3.79 3.20
CA SER A 61 -10.43 3.86 3.83
C SER A 61 -10.84 2.47 4.32
N VAL A 62 -11.33 2.39 5.56
CA VAL A 62 -11.85 1.15 6.11
C VAL A 62 -13.25 0.94 5.55
N GLU A 63 -13.47 -0.17 4.84
CA GLU A 63 -14.75 -0.41 4.18
C GLU A 63 -15.58 -1.49 4.84
N ASP A 64 -14.98 -2.37 5.65
CA ASP A 64 -15.74 -3.39 6.38
C ASP A 64 -14.94 -3.89 7.58
N LEU A 65 -15.65 -4.52 8.52
CA LEU A 65 -15.08 -5.12 9.71
C LEU A 65 -15.46 -6.59 9.76
N PHE A 66 -14.54 -7.43 10.20
CA PHE A 66 -14.83 -8.83 10.48
C PHE A 66 -14.08 -9.26 11.74
N LYS A 67 -14.31 -10.47 12.19
CA LYS A 67 -13.98 -10.90 13.55
C LYS A 67 -12.56 -10.56 13.99
N ASN A 68 -11.57 -10.76 13.13
CA ASN A 68 -10.17 -10.60 13.52
C ASN A 68 -9.43 -9.59 12.66
N GLY A 69 -10.14 -8.67 12.00
CA GLY A 69 -9.49 -7.72 11.12
C GLY A 69 -10.43 -6.78 10.41
N LEU A 70 -9.90 -6.13 9.40
CA LEU A 70 -10.66 -5.16 8.61
C LEU A 70 -10.40 -5.31 7.11
N ALA A 71 -11.38 -4.84 6.35
CA ALA A 71 -11.22 -4.64 4.92
C ALA A 71 -10.95 -3.16 4.67
N VAL A 72 -9.98 -2.87 3.83
CA VAL A 72 -9.62 -1.49 3.46
C VAL A 72 -9.55 -1.39 1.95
N LYS A 73 -9.76 -0.18 1.45
CA LYS A 73 -9.54 0.11 0.04
C LYS A 73 -8.56 1.27 -0.07
N VAL A 74 -7.87 1.33 -1.20
CA VAL A 74 -6.89 2.36 -1.46
C VAL A 74 -6.76 2.54 -2.98
N ASN A 75 -6.47 3.75 -3.42
CA ASN A 75 -6.27 4.03 -4.84
C ASN A 75 -4.81 3.85 -5.22
N PHE A 76 -4.60 3.19 -6.35
CA PHE A 76 -3.32 3.04 -7.00
C PHE A 76 -3.30 3.89 -8.27
N PHE A 77 -2.14 4.45 -8.55
CA PHE A 77 -1.88 5.12 -9.83
C PHE A 77 -0.80 4.30 -10.54
N LYS A 78 -1.11 3.85 -11.74
CA LYS A 78 -0.11 3.23 -12.60
C LYS A 78 0.31 4.24 -13.64
N LEU A 79 1.59 4.55 -13.67
CA LEU A 79 2.14 5.55 -14.57
C LEU A 79 3.07 4.85 -15.56
N GLU A 80 2.79 4.99 -16.84
CA GLU A 80 3.62 4.45 -17.90
C GLU A 80 3.87 5.56 -18.93
N LYS A 81 5.14 5.94 -19.09
CA LYS A 81 5.54 6.98 -20.05
C LYS A 81 4.68 8.24 -19.94
N GLY A 82 4.40 8.64 -18.71
CA GLY A 82 3.63 9.85 -18.44
C GLY A 82 2.12 9.68 -18.53
N VAL A 83 1.63 8.50 -18.89
CA VAL A 83 0.17 8.23 -18.94
C VAL A 83 -0.25 7.56 -17.64
N SER A 84 -1.21 8.17 -16.95
CA SER A 84 -1.66 7.72 -15.64
C SER A 84 -2.98 6.97 -15.75
N THR A 85 -3.06 5.85 -15.02
CA THR A 85 -4.28 5.05 -14.88
C THR A 85 -4.55 4.88 -13.39
N VAL A 86 -5.80 5.07 -12.97
CA VAL A 86 -6.20 4.95 -11.56
C VAL A 86 -6.99 3.65 -11.40
N SER A 87 -6.71 2.94 -10.30
CA SER A 87 -7.50 1.77 -9.91
C SER A 87 -7.67 1.75 -8.41
N THR A 88 -8.70 1.05 -7.92
CA THR A 88 -8.93 0.88 -6.50
C THR A 88 -8.61 -0.55 -6.13
N ALA A 89 -7.73 -0.72 -5.14
CA ALA A 89 -7.39 -2.03 -4.62
C ALA A 89 -8.13 -2.24 -3.30
N HIS A 90 -8.57 -3.49 -3.07
CA HIS A 90 -9.27 -3.88 -1.85
C HIS A 90 -8.47 -4.94 -1.14
N PHE A 91 -8.24 -4.72 0.15
CA PHE A 91 -7.44 -5.63 0.97
C PHE A 91 -8.23 -6.05 2.19
N ARG A 92 -7.95 -7.27 2.66
CA ARG A 92 -8.32 -7.72 4.00
C ARG A 92 -7.04 -7.89 4.79
N MET A 93 -7.06 -7.45 6.04
CA MET A 93 -5.89 -7.58 6.91
C MET A 93 -6.35 -8.02 8.28
N THR A 94 -5.61 -8.96 8.89
CA THR A 94 -5.93 -9.48 10.20
C THR A 94 -4.89 -9.05 11.22
N GLU A 95 -5.27 -9.13 12.50
CA GLU A 95 -4.40 -8.73 13.61
C GLU A 95 -3.15 -9.60 13.71
N ASP A 96 -3.25 -10.85 13.26
CA ASP A 96 -2.12 -11.80 13.33
C ASP A 96 -1.14 -11.66 12.17
N GLY A 97 -1.31 -10.64 11.34
CA GLY A 97 -0.39 -10.34 10.26
C GLY A 97 -0.80 -10.87 8.90
N GLY A 98 -1.95 -11.52 8.78
CA GLY A 98 -2.44 -11.99 7.48
C GLY A 98 -2.91 -10.84 6.62
N ALA A 99 -2.77 -11.00 5.30
CA ALA A 99 -3.26 -10.01 4.34
C ALA A 99 -3.67 -10.71 3.04
N TRP A 100 -4.72 -10.20 2.42
CA TRP A 100 -5.27 -10.70 1.16
C TRP A 100 -5.67 -9.51 0.30
N ILE A 101 -5.57 -9.70 -1.03
CA ILE A 101 -6.01 -8.71 -2.00
C ILE A 101 -7.14 -9.33 -2.84
N ALA A 102 -8.14 -8.52 -3.17
CA ALA A 102 -9.24 -8.95 -4.03
C ALA A 102 -8.79 -8.95 -5.49
N MET A 103 -8.98 -10.07 -6.14
CA MET A 103 -8.73 -10.25 -7.57
C MET A 103 -10.04 -10.69 -8.23
N GLU A 104 -10.04 -10.83 -9.57
CA GLU A 104 -11.26 -11.21 -10.29
C GLU A 104 -11.82 -12.57 -9.84
N ASP A 105 -10.92 -13.48 -9.50
CA ASP A 105 -11.32 -14.85 -9.13
C ASP A 105 -11.39 -15.06 -7.61
N GLY A 106 -11.31 -13.98 -6.82
CA GLY A 106 -11.44 -14.06 -5.36
C GLY A 106 -10.28 -13.44 -4.63
N TRP A 107 -10.14 -13.79 -3.36
CA TRP A 107 -9.12 -13.24 -2.49
C TRP A 107 -7.81 -14.03 -2.61
N HIS A 108 -6.73 -13.33 -2.81
CA HIS A 108 -5.40 -13.93 -2.92
C HIS A 108 -4.53 -13.46 -1.77
N THR A 109 -3.78 -14.38 -1.18
CA THR A 109 -2.85 -14.06 -0.09
C THR A 109 -1.78 -13.08 -0.57
N VAL A 110 -1.50 -12.06 0.23
CA VAL A 110 -0.40 -11.15 -0.01
C VAL A 110 0.81 -11.64 0.77
N ASN A 111 1.90 -11.88 0.05
CA ASN A 111 3.16 -12.29 0.67
C ASN A 111 3.97 -11.03 0.94
N GLU A 112 3.97 -10.57 2.19
CA GLU A 112 4.58 -9.30 2.56
C GLU A 112 6.08 -9.25 2.38
N GLY A 113 6.73 -10.39 2.20
CA GLY A 113 8.17 -10.41 1.92
C GLY A 113 8.51 -10.32 0.45
N ALA A 114 7.52 -10.36 -0.43
CA ALA A 114 7.77 -10.35 -1.87
C ALA A 114 7.95 -8.92 -2.39
N ALA A 115 8.73 -8.79 -3.45
CA ALA A 115 8.96 -7.48 -4.10
C ALA A 115 7.83 -7.21 -5.08
N ARG A 116 6.66 -6.87 -4.57
CA ARG A 116 5.44 -6.64 -5.37
C ARG A 116 4.71 -5.42 -4.86
N ALA A 117 3.91 -4.83 -5.75
CA ALA A 117 3.12 -3.65 -5.41
C ALA A 117 2.18 -3.93 -4.22
N GLU A 118 1.47 -5.05 -4.25
CA GLU A 118 0.52 -5.39 -3.18
C GLU A 118 1.20 -5.58 -1.84
N SER A 119 2.40 -6.14 -1.83
CA SER A 119 3.16 -6.36 -0.59
C SER A 119 3.59 -5.03 0.03
N GLU A 120 4.09 -4.15 -0.79
CA GLU A 120 4.49 -2.81 -0.33
C GLU A 120 3.27 -2.00 0.09
N ALA A 121 2.15 -2.16 -0.63
CA ALA A 121 0.91 -1.47 -0.27
C ALA A 121 0.44 -1.88 1.13
N VAL A 122 0.44 -3.18 1.43
CA VAL A 122 0.02 -3.66 2.76
C VAL A 122 0.93 -3.08 3.85
N ARG A 123 2.24 -3.07 3.60
CA ARG A 123 3.19 -2.51 4.56
C ARG A 123 2.89 -1.03 4.83
N LEU A 124 2.65 -0.27 3.77
CA LEU A 124 2.38 1.17 3.90
C LEU A 124 1.02 1.44 4.53
N ILE A 125 0.01 0.62 4.22
CA ILE A 125 -1.31 0.76 4.85
C ILE A 125 -1.19 0.55 6.36
N ARG A 126 -0.48 -0.50 6.79
CA ARG A 126 -0.28 -0.76 8.22
C ARG A 126 0.47 0.39 8.88
N GLU A 127 1.52 0.89 8.22
CA GLU A 127 2.30 2.00 8.74
C GLU A 127 1.46 3.27 8.86
N GLU A 128 0.70 3.60 7.81
CA GLU A 128 -0.11 4.81 7.80
C GLU A 128 -1.22 4.75 8.85
N MET A 129 -1.93 3.63 8.93
CA MET A 129 -3.01 3.47 9.91
C MET A 129 -2.50 3.43 11.34
N GLY A 130 -1.23 3.09 11.54
CA GLY A 130 -0.62 3.06 12.86
C GLY A 130 -0.10 4.41 13.34
N LYS A 131 -0.09 5.43 12.49
CA LYS A 131 0.38 6.75 12.89
C LYS A 131 -0.59 7.40 13.87
N GLU A 132 -0.04 8.07 14.87
CA GLU A 132 -0.86 8.71 15.89
C GLU A 132 -1.76 9.80 15.28
N GLU A 133 -1.25 10.57 14.35
CA GLU A 133 -2.01 11.63 13.71
C GLU A 133 -3.15 11.11 12.84
N CYS A 134 -3.14 9.82 12.49
CA CYS A 134 -4.20 9.20 11.69
C CYS A 134 -5.21 8.45 12.54
N ARG A 135 -4.95 8.32 13.82
CA ARG A 135 -5.79 7.50 14.71
C ARG A 135 -7.26 7.91 14.67
N ASP A 136 -7.54 9.18 14.86
CA ASP A 136 -8.92 9.65 14.94
C ASP A 136 -9.67 9.42 13.64
N LYS A 137 -9.00 9.59 12.52
CA LYS A 137 -9.59 9.36 11.21
C LYS A 137 -10.06 7.91 11.06
N TYR A 138 -9.18 6.96 11.35
CA TYR A 138 -9.51 5.55 11.14
C TYR A 138 -10.41 5.00 12.22
N MET A 139 -10.24 5.45 13.46
CA MET A 139 -11.17 5.07 14.52
C MET A 139 -12.57 5.58 14.25
N GLY A 140 -12.69 6.78 13.67
CA GLY A 140 -13.99 7.31 13.26
C GLY A 140 -14.65 6.43 12.20
N GLN A 141 -13.88 5.97 11.22
CA GLN A 141 -14.40 5.07 10.18
C GLN A 141 -14.84 3.74 10.78
N ILE A 142 -14.02 3.16 11.65
CA ILE A 142 -14.32 1.89 12.31
C ILE A 142 -15.60 2.02 13.16
N THR A 143 -15.70 3.08 13.94
CA THR A 143 -16.88 3.32 14.78
C THR A 143 -18.14 3.44 13.93
N ALA A 144 -18.07 4.17 12.83
CA ALA A 144 -19.22 4.34 11.94
C ALA A 144 -19.68 3.01 11.33
N LEU A 145 -18.71 2.17 10.94
CA LEU A 145 -19.01 0.84 10.41
C LEU A 145 -19.64 -0.05 11.48
N TRP A 146 -19.10 0.00 12.67
CA TRP A 146 -19.61 -0.79 13.80
C TRP A 146 -21.05 -0.42 14.12
N GLU A 147 -21.35 0.89 14.18
CA GLU A 147 -22.68 1.37 14.45
C GLU A 147 -23.68 0.92 13.37
N ARG A 148 -23.25 0.94 12.11
CA ARG A 148 -24.11 0.47 11.02
C ARG A 148 -24.41 -1.02 11.13
N LYS A 149 -23.41 -1.81 11.54
CA LYS A 149 -23.60 -3.26 11.73
C LYS A 149 -24.57 -3.55 12.87
N ILE A 150 -24.45 -2.82 13.98
CA ILE A 150 -25.38 -2.98 15.11
C ILE A 150 -26.80 -2.63 14.65
N LYS A 151 -26.96 -1.52 13.96
CA LYS A 151 -28.27 -1.08 13.48
C LYS A 151 -28.90 -2.10 12.54
N ALA A 152 -28.10 -2.65 11.63
CA ALA A 152 -28.58 -3.67 10.69
C ALA A 152 -29.00 -4.94 11.42
N ALA A 153 -28.32 -5.31 12.52
CA ALA A 153 -28.67 -6.49 13.31
C ALA A 153 -29.96 -6.32 14.09
N GLU A 154 -30.39 -5.08 14.35
CA GLU A 154 -31.61 -4.79 15.09
C GLU A 154 -32.88 -4.82 14.21
N THR A 155 -32.70 -4.83 12.90
CA THR A 155 -33.81 -4.93 11.96
C THR A 155 -33.91 -6.35 11.41
#